data_35220a04685274e82469fb8a7cddb7df
#
_entry.id   35220a04685274e82469fb8a7cddb7df
#
_cell.length_a   1.000
_cell.length_b   1.000
_cell.length_c   1.000
_cell.angle_alpha   90.00
_cell.angle_beta   90.00
_cell.angle_gamma   90.00
#
_symmetry.space_group_name_H-M   'P 1'
#
loop_
_entity.id
_entity.type
_entity.pdbx_description
1 polymer ?
#
loop_
_entity_poly.entity_id
_entity_poly.type
_entity_poly.pdbx_seq_one_letter_code
_entity_poly.pdbx_strand_id
1 'polypeptide(L)'
;MKIVVLASNQCVVSAIYGLVDVFYAANYCHQQRYSNAGHSEVSCKIATIDDQSVRGYNGVSISPSATINSVDKPDIVIVSSSVRAVIECCADDVLVDNLPKVKQWLSQCHQQGTVIASYCTGSFLLASCGLLNGKVATTHWRSADLFKRIFPSIRLDCDRMLIDNGDVICSGGSMSYIDLALYLIDKYVGKDIASDCAKLLVFDPVRQKQSPYVTFQAQKSHDDQPVLKAQEWIESHFSNEILIDELAELVGLGARTFKRRFKQATQETPLNYLQRIRVEHAKMRLEKTT
;
A
#
# COMPACT_ATOMS: atom_id res chain seq x y z
N MET A 1 -2.96 -18.15 18.04
CA MET A 1 -3.13 -17.67 16.65
C MET A 1 -1.78 -17.71 15.94
N LYS A 2 -1.71 -18.35 14.75
CA LYS A 2 -0.47 -18.50 13.95
C LYS A 2 -0.48 -17.49 12.80
N ILE A 3 0.46 -16.54 12.83
CA ILE A 3 0.63 -15.54 11.78
C ILE A 3 1.94 -15.82 11.04
N VAL A 4 1.89 -15.68 9.73
CA VAL A 4 3.07 -15.78 8.85
C VAL A 4 3.21 -14.50 8.05
N VAL A 5 4.36 -13.84 8.18
CA VAL A 5 4.73 -12.69 7.35
C VAL A 5 5.57 -13.22 6.18
N LEU A 6 5.01 -13.17 4.98
CA LEU A 6 5.72 -13.54 3.76
C LEU A 6 6.66 -12.41 3.36
N ALA A 7 7.95 -12.60 3.57
CA ALA A 7 8.99 -11.67 3.15
C ALA A 7 9.47 -11.99 1.73
N SER A 8 9.68 -10.93 0.94
CA SER A 8 10.19 -11.02 -0.43
C SER A 8 11.33 -10.03 -0.66
N ASN A 9 12.11 -10.24 -1.70
CA ASN A 9 13.16 -9.29 -2.09
C ASN A 9 12.56 -7.89 -2.35
N GLN A 10 13.33 -6.85 -2.01
CA GLN A 10 12.95 -5.44 -2.12
C GLN A 10 11.75 -5.06 -1.22
N CYS A 11 11.50 -5.81 -0.15
CA CYS A 11 10.50 -5.45 0.86
C CYS A 11 10.98 -4.32 1.80
N VAL A 12 10.06 -3.76 2.54
CA VAL A 12 10.34 -2.78 3.60
C VAL A 12 10.75 -3.54 4.87
N VAL A 13 12.04 -3.52 5.20
CA VAL A 13 12.63 -4.30 6.30
C VAL A 13 11.99 -3.98 7.65
N SER A 14 11.80 -2.68 7.95
CA SER A 14 11.18 -2.25 9.20
C SER A 14 9.75 -2.76 9.37
N ALA A 15 9.01 -2.96 8.29
CA ALA A 15 7.66 -3.50 8.35
C ALA A 15 7.65 -5.01 8.66
N ILE A 16 8.64 -5.77 8.16
CA ILE A 16 8.76 -7.20 8.44
C ILE A 16 9.01 -7.44 9.93
N TYR A 17 10.03 -6.81 10.48
CA TYR A 17 10.35 -6.96 11.91
C TYR A 17 9.35 -6.22 12.81
N GLY A 18 8.85 -5.06 12.36
CA GLY A 18 7.84 -4.31 13.11
C GLY A 18 6.52 -5.08 13.29
N LEU A 19 6.11 -5.90 12.32
CA LEU A 19 4.98 -6.81 12.51
C LEU A 19 5.24 -7.80 13.63
N VAL A 20 6.45 -8.40 13.67
CA VAL A 20 6.84 -9.33 14.74
C VAL A 20 6.79 -8.62 16.10
N ASP A 21 7.34 -7.41 16.18
CA ASP A 21 7.36 -6.61 17.42
C ASP A 21 5.95 -6.24 17.89
N VAL A 22 5.05 -5.83 16.97
CA VAL A 22 3.66 -5.49 17.33
C VAL A 22 2.90 -6.71 17.87
N PHE A 23 3.06 -7.89 17.27
CA PHE A 23 2.41 -9.11 17.78
C PHE A 23 3.04 -9.61 19.08
N TYR A 24 4.35 -9.40 19.27
CA TYR A 24 5.00 -9.65 20.55
C TYR A 24 4.46 -8.71 21.65
N ALA A 25 4.29 -7.42 21.34
CA ALA A 25 3.67 -6.46 22.25
C ALA A 25 2.23 -6.85 22.61
N ALA A 26 1.46 -7.41 21.66
CA ALA A 26 0.12 -7.92 21.96
C ALA A 26 0.14 -9.09 22.96
N ASN A 27 1.08 -10.02 22.83
CA ASN A 27 1.26 -11.10 23.80
C ASN A 27 1.62 -10.55 25.18
N TYR A 28 2.53 -9.57 25.24
CA TYR A 28 2.90 -8.90 26.49
C TYR A 28 1.68 -8.21 27.14
N CYS A 29 0.91 -7.41 26.40
CA CYS A 29 -0.30 -6.76 26.91
C CYS A 29 -1.34 -7.78 27.39
N HIS A 30 -1.53 -8.86 26.65
CA HIS A 30 -2.44 -9.93 27.02
C HIS A 30 -2.02 -10.59 28.35
N GLN A 31 -0.73 -10.89 28.52
CA GLN A 31 -0.19 -11.47 29.76
C GLN A 31 -0.34 -10.52 30.94
N GLN A 32 -0.09 -9.23 30.76
CA GLN A 32 -0.26 -8.25 31.82
C GLN A 32 -1.73 -8.10 32.26
N ARG A 33 -2.66 -8.19 31.33
CA ARG A 33 -4.09 -7.99 31.60
C ARG A 33 -4.77 -9.23 32.17
N TYR A 34 -4.35 -10.41 31.72
CA TYR A 34 -4.99 -11.70 32.03
C TYR A 34 -4.04 -12.71 32.67
N SER A 35 -3.33 -12.29 33.71
CA SER A 35 -2.25 -13.05 34.39
C SER A 35 -2.59 -14.51 34.79
N ASN A 36 -3.89 -14.87 34.84
CA ASN A 36 -4.39 -16.20 35.24
C ASN A 36 -5.24 -16.89 34.14
N ALA A 37 -5.42 -16.30 32.96
CA ALA A 37 -6.18 -16.93 31.88
C ALA A 37 -5.21 -17.64 30.93
N GLY A 38 -5.59 -18.84 30.48
CA GLY A 38 -4.79 -19.62 29.54
C GLY A 38 -4.36 -18.80 28.32
N HIS A 39 -3.10 -18.92 27.97
CA HIS A 39 -2.45 -18.07 26.95
C HIS A 39 -3.02 -18.31 25.56
N SER A 40 -3.71 -17.32 25.00
CA SER A 40 -3.92 -17.22 23.56
C SER A 40 -2.70 -16.56 22.94
N GLU A 41 -1.61 -17.33 22.81
CA GLU A 41 -0.36 -16.81 22.25
C GLU A 41 -0.50 -16.54 20.75
N VAL A 42 -0.10 -15.33 20.33
CA VAL A 42 0.06 -14.98 18.93
C VAL A 42 1.48 -15.35 18.50
N SER A 43 1.62 -16.39 17.69
CA SER A 43 2.90 -16.76 17.09
C SER A 43 3.05 -16.06 15.74
N CYS A 44 4.09 -15.25 15.57
CA CYS A 44 4.40 -14.57 14.32
C CYS A 44 5.75 -15.05 13.78
N LYS A 45 5.75 -15.63 12.57
CA LYS A 45 6.95 -16.12 11.89
C LYS A 45 7.20 -15.38 10.59
N ILE A 46 8.47 -15.12 10.29
CA ILE A 46 8.90 -14.61 8.98
C ILE A 46 9.16 -15.81 8.08
N ALA A 47 8.46 -15.89 6.94
CA ALA A 47 8.66 -16.94 5.97
C ALA A 47 9.18 -16.37 4.64
N THR A 48 10.03 -17.14 3.99
CA THR A 48 10.47 -16.94 2.61
C THR A 48 10.10 -18.16 1.76
N ILE A 49 10.34 -18.07 0.46
CA ILE A 49 9.93 -19.12 -0.49
C ILE A 49 10.77 -20.39 -0.35
N ASP A 50 12.07 -20.23 -0.08
CA ASP A 50 13.09 -21.26 -0.24
C ASP A 50 14.11 -21.34 0.91
N ASP A 51 13.74 -20.82 2.09
CA ASP A 51 14.62 -20.76 3.28
C ASP A 51 15.85 -19.85 3.12
N GLN A 52 15.98 -19.18 1.99
CA GLN A 52 17.06 -18.23 1.80
C GLN A 52 16.69 -16.87 2.37
N SER A 53 17.70 -16.15 2.86
CA SER A 53 17.53 -14.77 3.28
C SER A 53 17.13 -13.90 2.09
N VAL A 54 16.16 -13.01 2.29
CA VAL A 54 15.77 -12.00 1.31
C VAL A 54 16.43 -10.66 1.64
N ARG A 55 16.62 -9.84 0.62
CA ARG A 55 17.23 -8.53 0.77
C ARG A 55 16.19 -7.44 0.61
N GLY A 56 16.03 -6.59 1.63
CA GLY A 56 15.17 -5.41 1.58
C GLY A 56 15.64 -4.37 0.56
N TYR A 57 14.78 -3.42 0.22
CA TYR A 57 15.12 -2.35 -0.74
C TYR A 57 16.31 -1.48 -0.31
N ASN A 58 16.59 -1.44 1.00
CA ASN A 58 17.72 -0.72 1.61
C ASN A 58 19.01 -1.59 1.72
N GLY A 59 19.00 -2.79 1.15
CA GLY A 59 20.15 -3.70 1.14
C GLY A 59 20.31 -4.57 2.38
N VAL A 60 19.52 -4.34 3.45
CA VAL A 60 19.58 -5.16 4.66
C VAL A 60 19.01 -6.54 4.40
N SER A 61 19.69 -7.57 4.91
CA SER A 61 19.26 -8.97 4.80
C SER A 61 18.25 -9.31 5.89
N ILE A 62 17.22 -10.08 5.53
CA ILE A 62 16.20 -10.62 6.43
C ILE A 62 16.32 -12.13 6.39
N SER A 63 16.65 -12.72 7.53
CA SER A 63 16.69 -14.17 7.70
C SER A 63 15.31 -14.71 8.03
N PRO A 64 14.80 -15.73 7.32
CA PRO A 64 13.52 -16.34 7.65
C PRO A 64 13.63 -17.19 8.92
N SER A 65 12.51 -17.37 9.60
CA SER A 65 12.31 -18.35 10.67
C SER A 65 11.50 -19.57 10.20
N ALA A 66 11.02 -19.54 8.94
CA ALA A 66 10.25 -20.59 8.30
C ALA A 66 10.33 -20.46 6.77
N THR A 67 9.95 -21.53 6.05
CA THR A 67 9.67 -21.48 4.61
C THR A 67 8.17 -21.63 4.38
N ILE A 68 7.69 -21.26 3.19
CA ILE A 68 6.28 -21.51 2.83
C ILE A 68 5.92 -23.00 2.89
N ASN A 69 6.89 -23.89 2.67
CA ASN A 69 6.67 -25.35 2.72
C ASN A 69 6.69 -25.93 4.16
N SER A 70 7.31 -25.21 5.12
CA SER A 70 7.40 -25.66 6.53
C SER A 70 6.28 -25.10 7.42
N VAL A 71 5.46 -24.20 6.86
CA VAL A 71 4.34 -23.60 7.58
C VAL A 71 3.11 -24.51 7.45
N ASP A 72 2.73 -25.11 8.57
CA ASP A 72 1.49 -25.86 8.65
C ASP A 72 0.33 -24.90 8.97
N LYS A 73 -0.66 -24.85 8.10
CA LYS A 73 -1.93 -24.12 8.17
C LYS A 73 -1.91 -22.88 9.06
N PRO A 74 -1.42 -21.72 8.57
CA PRO A 74 -1.47 -20.47 9.32
C PRO A 74 -2.92 -19.96 9.44
N ASP A 75 -3.24 -19.28 10.54
CA ASP A 75 -4.52 -18.58 10.66
C ASP A 75 -4.53 -17.33 9.77
N ILE A 76 -3.39 -16.64 9.68
CA ILE A 76 -3.24 -15.43 8.89
C ILE A 76 -1.90 -15.44 8.14
N VAL A 77 -1.93 -15.09 6.87
CA VAL A 77 -0.72 -14.76 6.08
C VAL A 77 -0.72 -13.28 5.76
N ILE A 78 0.35 -12.59 6.12
CA ILE A 78 0.56 -11.18 5.78
C ILE A 78 1.58 -11.08 4.65
N VAL A 79 1.13 -10.63 3.50
CA VAL A 79 1.98 -10.42 2.32
C VAL A 79 2.66 -9.06 2.41
N SER A 80 4.00 -9.07 2.37
CA SER A 80 4.80 -7.85 2.46
C SER A 80 4.69 -6.98 1.21
N SER A 81 4.95 -5.69 1.39
CA SER A 81 5.21 -4.80 0.26
C SER A 81 6.49 -5.21 -0.46
N SER A 82 6.50 -5.09 -1.78
CA SER A 82 7.72 -5.23 -2.57
C SER A 82 7.67 -4.27 -3.76
N VAL A 83 8.70 -3.46 -3.90
CA VAL A 83 8.84 -2.58 -5.08
C VAL A 83 9.00 -3.44 -6.33
N ARG A 84 9.71 -4.56 -6.20
CA ARG A 84 9.93 -5.50 -7.28
C ARG A 84 8.63 -6.17 -7.73
N ALA A 85 7.77 -6.62 -6.81
CA ALA A 85 6.48 -7.21 -7.15
C ALA A 85 5.59 -6.27 -7.98
N VAL A 86 5.68 -4.95 -7.77
CA VAL A 86 4.97 -3.95 -8.59
C VAL A 86 5.50 -3.93 -10.02
N ILE A 87 6.82 -3.93 -10.19
CA ILE A 87 7.47 -3.92 -11.52
C ILE A 87 7.19 -5.24 -12.26
N GLU A 88 7.23 -6.36 -11.56
CA GLU A 88 7.05 -7.71 -12.10
C GLU A 88 5.61 -8.02 -12.49
N CYS A 89 4.63 -7.43 -11.79
CA CYS A 89 3.23 -7.47 -12.24
C CYS A 89 2.99 -6.68 -13.53
N CYS A 90 3.94 -5.80 -13.93
CA CYS A 90 3.87 -4.97 -15.12
C CYS A 90 4.63 -5.55 -16.33
N ALA A 91 5.53 -6.49 -16.11
CA ALA A 91 6.37 -7.06 -17.16
C ALA A 91 5.91 -8.48 -17.49
N ASP A 92 5.46 -8.69 -18.71
CA ASP A 92 5.07 -10.01 -19.22
C ASP A 92 6.25 -11.01 -19.23
N ASP A 93 7.50 -10.53 -19.07
CA ASP A 93 8.73 -11.29 -19.27
C ASP A 93 9.71 -11.31 -18.08
N VAL A 94 9.41 -10.69 -16.95
CA VAL A 94 10.36 -10.71 -15.82
C VAL A 94 9.92 -11.71 -14.77
N LEU A 95 10.56 -12.86 -14.82
CA LEU A 95 10.48 -13.96 -13.86
C LEU A 95 10.79 -13.46 -12.44
N VAL A 96 9.76 -13.27 -11.63
CA VAL A 96 9.91 -13.43 -10.20
C VAL A 96 10.33 -14.87 -10.00
N ASP A 97 11.59 -15.09 -9.62
CA ASP A 97 12.01 -16.40 -9.19
C ASP A 97 10.96 -16.93 -8.19
N ASN A 98 10.22 -17.97 -8.58
CA ASN A 98 9.19 -18.62 -7.78
C ASN A 98 7.81 -17.90 -7.62
N LEU A 99 7.44 -16.88 -8.40
CA LEU A 99 6.08 -16.31 -8.33
C LEU A 99 4.97 -17.38 -8.47
N PRO A 100 5.05 -18.37 -9.39
CA PRO A 100 4.06 -19.45 -9.47
C PRO A 100 3.90 -20.23 -8.16
N LYS A 101 5.01 -20.53 -7.48
CA LYS A 101 4.99 -21.21 -6.16
C LYS A 101 4.26 -20.39 -5.09
N VAL A 102 4.57 -19.09 -5.02
CA VAL A 102 3.91 -18.18 -4.06
C VAL A 102 2.42 -18.08 -4.34
N LYS A 103 2.03 -17.91 -5.61
CA LYS A 103 0.62 -17.86 -6.01
C LYS A 103 -0.12 -19.14 -5.62
N GLN A 104 0.46 -20.30 -5.92
CA GLN A 104 -0.10 -21.59 -5.56
C GLN A 104 -0.26 -21.72 -4.04
N TRP A 105 0.77 -21.39 -3.27
CA TRP A 105 0.73 -21.49 -1.81
C TRP A 105 -0.32 -20.55 -1.20
N LEU A 106 -0.37 -19.27 -1.61
CA LEU A 106 -1.39 -18.34 -1.14
C LEU A 106 -2.81 -18.80 -1.46
N SER A 107 -3.01 -19.33 -2.67
CA SER A 107 -4.32 -19.89 -3.07
C SER A 107 -4.71 -21.11 -2.23
N GLN A 108 -3.77 -22.00 -1.93
CA GLN A 108 -3.99 -23.15 -1.05
C GLN A 108 -4.31 -22.72 0.37
N CYS A 109 -3.54 -21.78 0.96
CA CYS A 109 -3.83 -21.23 2.28
C CYS A 109 -5.24 -20.63 2.34
N HIS A 110 -5.59 -19.80 1.35
CA HIS A 110 -6.91 -19.18 1.27
C HIS A 110 -8.05 -20.22 1.18
N GLN A 111 -7.89 -21.25 0.33
CA GLN A 111 -8.87 -22.35 0.21
C GLN A 111 -9.02 -23.15 1.51
N GLN A 112 -8.00 -23.20 2.35
CA GLN A 112 -8.02 -23.85 3.67
C GLN A 112 -8.59 -22.96 4.77
N GLY A 113 -9.06 -21.75 4.44
CA GLY A 113 -9.67 -20.80 5.37
C GLY A 113 -8.67 -19.86 6.06
N THR A 114 -7.41 -19.81 5.63
CA THR A 114 -6.43 -18.82 6.09
C THR A 114 -6.85 -17.41 5.62
N VAL A 115 -6.86 -16.43 6.51
CA VAL A 115 -7.04 -15.03 6.13
C VAL A 115 -5.77 -14.51 5.45
N ILE A 116 -5.92 -13.94 4.26
CA ILE A 116 -4.79 -13.38 3.54
C ILE A 116 -4.82 -11.86 3.68
N ALA A 117 -3.80 -11.30 4.33
CA ALA A 117 -3.65 -9.87 4.51
C ALA A 117 -2.48 -9.33 3.68
N SER A 118 -2.50 -8.04 3.36
CA SER A 118 -1.38 -7.35 2.72
C SER A 118 -1.26 -5.91 3.20
N TYR A 119 -0.06 -5.36 3.15
CA TYR A 119 0.14 -3.92 3.32
C TYR A 119 0.87 -3.31 2.13
N CYS A 120 0.60 -2.02 1.89
CA CYS A 120 1.25 -1.25 0.83
C CYS A 120 1.05 -1.91 -0.55
N THR A 121 2.13 -2.17 -1.27
CA THR A 121 2.11 -2.81 -2.60
C THR A 121 1.94 -4.33 -2.57
N GLY A 122 1.86 -4.96 -1.40
CA GLY A 122 1.52 -6.39 -1.29
C GLY A 122 0.19 -6.76 -1.94
N SER A 123 -0.74 -5.81 -2.04
CA SER A 123 -2.01 -5.97 -2.75
C SER A 123 -1.86 -6.33 -4.24
N PHE A 124 -0.75 -5.96 -4.89
CA PHE A 124 -0.48 -6.37 -6.28
C PHE A 124 -0.31 -7.88 -6.40
N LEU A 125 0.39 -8.49 -5.44
CA LEU A 125 0.52 -9.95 -5.41
C LEU A 125 -0.85 -10.61 -5.17
N LEU A 126 -1.66 -10.10 -4.25
CA LEU A 126 -3.01 -10.62 -4.02
C LEU A 126 -3.89 -10.50 -5.27
N ALA A 127 -3.83 -9.38 -5.97
CA ALA A 127 -4.54 -9.17 -7.24
C ALA A 127 -4.08 -10.17 -8.31
N SER A 128 -2.77 -10.40 -8.43
CA SER A 128 -2.20 -11.33 -9.40
C SER A 128 -2.52 -12.82 -9.09
N CYS A 129 -2.88 -13.13 -7.84
CA CYS A 129 -3.40 -14.43 -7.41
C CYS A 129 -4.91 -14.59 -7.64
N GLY A 130 -5.62 -13.53 -8.10
CA GLY A 130 -7.07 -13.52 -8.23
C GLY A 130 -7.82 -13.40 -6.90
N LEU A 131 -7.12 -13.24 -5.77
CA LEU A 131 -7.72 -13.17 -4.43
C LEU A 131 -8.55 -11.91 -4.19
N LEU A 132 -8.38 -10.89 -5.04
CA LEU A 132 -9.14 -9.63 -5.00
C LEU A 132 -10.26 -9.54 -6.04
N ASN A 133 -10.52 -10.60 -6.79
CA ASN A 133 -11.62 -10.63 -7.76
C ASN A 133 -12.97 -10.44 -7.06
N GLY A 134 -13.76 -9.47 -7.53
CA GLY A 134 -15.06 -9.14 -6.95
C GLY A 134 -15.01 -8.44 -5.60
N LYS A 135 -13.82 -8.10 -5.10
CA LYS A 135 -13.59 -7.44 -3.81
C LYS A 135 -13.18 -5.98 -3.99
N VAL A 136 -13.22 -5.22 -2.89
CA VAL A 136 -12.63 -3.87 -2.83
C VAL A 136 -11.21 -3.99 -2.31
N ALA A 137 -10.27 -3.30 -2.95
CA ALA A 137 -8.87 -3.28 -2.54
C ALA A 137 -8.42 -1.86 -2.15
N THR A 138 -7.38 -1.78 -1.33
CA THR A 138 -6.55 -0.58 -1.21
C THR A 138 -5.09 -0.95 -1.46
N THR A 139 -4.30 0.03 -1.81
CA THR A 139 -2.84 -0.08 -2.01
C THR A 139 -2.18 1.23 -1.59
N HIS A 140 -0.87 1.33 -1.68
CA HIS A 140 -0.20 2.62 -1.48
C HIS A 140 -0.71 3.65 -2.49
N TRP A 141 -1.10 4.84 -2.05
CA TRP A 141 -1.69 5.88 -2.90
C TRP A 141 -0.84 6.21 -4.15
N ARG A 142 0.50 6.20 -4.03
CA ARG A 142 1.42 6.43 -5.17
C ARG A 142 1.34 5.36 -6.25
N SER A 143 0.88 4.16 -5.91
CA SER A 143 0.77 3.03 -6.82
C SER A 143 -0.65 2.82 -7.34
N ALA A 144 -1.60 3.69 -6.95
CA ALA A 144 -3.02 3.54 -7.27
C ALA A 144 -3.29 3.53 -8.79
N ASP A 145 -2.68 4.43 -9.54
CA ASP A 145 -2.90 4.52 -10.99
C ASP A 145 -2.30 3.32 -11.72
N LEU A 146 -1.15 2.84 -11.27
CA LEU A 146 -0.53 1.63 -11.78
C LEU A 146 -1.40 0.40 -11.49
N PHE A 147 -1.93 0.28 -10.26
CA PHE A 147 -2.82 -0.82 -9.88
C PHE A 147 -4.08 -0.84 -10.75
N LYS A 148 -4.75 0.29 -10.95
CA LYS A 148 -5.94 0.40 -11.82
C LYS A 148 -5.66 0.02 -13.27
N ARG A 149 -4.47 0.34 -13.77
CA ARG A 149 -4.06 0.02 -15.14
C ARG A 149 -3.83 -1.48 -15.34
N ILE A 150 -3.20 -2.14 -14.36
CA ILE A 150 -2.89 -3.57 -14.43
C ILE A 150 -4.12 -4.43 -14.10
N PHE A 151 -4.91 -4.01 -13.12
CA PHE A 151 -6.07 -4.74 -12.61
C PHE A 151 -7.37 -3.92 -12.74
N PRO A 152 -7.80 -3.58 -13.98
CA PRO A 152 -8.94 -2.68 -14.21
C PRO A 152 -10.28 -3.24 -13.73
N SER A 153 -10.39 -4.55 -13.53
CA SER A 153 -11.58 -5.21 -13.01
C SER A 153 -11.72 -5.16 -11.47
N ILE A 154 -10.64 -4.80 -10.76
CA ILE A 154 -10.67 -4.74 -9.29
C ILE A 154 -11.06 -3.34 -8.84
N ARG A 155 -12.08 -3.24 -7.99
CA ARG A 155 -12.49 -1.97 -7.40
C ARG A 155 -11.44 -1.50 -6.39
N LEU A 156 -10.74 -0.39 -6.70
CA LEU A 156 -9.74 0.21 -5.85
C LEU A 156 -10.30 1.44 -5.11
N ASP A 157 -10.22 1.43 -3.78
CA ASP A 157 -10.45 2.58 -2.91
C ASP A 157 -9.14 2.91 -2.16
N CYS A 158 -8.29 3.72 -2.81
CA CYS A 158 -6.98 4.09 -2.27
C CYS A 158 -7.04 5.21 -1.22
N ASP A 159 -8.22 5.79 -0.94
CA ASP A 159 -8.38 6.73 0.17
C ASP A 159 -8.39 6.01 1.52
N ARG A 160 -8.97 4.83 1.57
CA ARG A 160 -9.00 4.04 2.81
C ARG A 160 -7.62 3.51 3.20
N MET A 161 -7.31 3.63 4.50
CA MET A 161 -6.09 3.05 5.07
C MET A 161 -6.19 1.52 5.11
N LEU A 162 -7.35 0.96 5.41
CA LEU A 162 -7.59 -0.47 5.53
C LEU A 162 -8.95 -0.85 4.94
N ILE A 163 -8.99 -1.97 4.23
CA ILE A 163 -10.20 -2.60 3.69
C ILE A 163 -10.20 -4.08 4.10
N ASP A 164 -11.27 -4.49 4.76
CA ASP A 164 -11.53 -5.87 5.16
C ASP A 164 -12.70 -6.44 4.34
N ASN A 165 -12.44 -7.51 3.59
CA ASN A 165 -13.45 -8.28 2.86
C ASN A 165 -13.80 -9.61 3.58
N GLY A 166 -13.39 -9.78 4.83
CA GLY A 166 -13.57 -11.00 5.63
C GLY A 166 -12.38 -11.95 5.52
N ASP A 167 -12.19 -12.51 4.35
CA ASP A 167 -11.14 -13.49 4.02
C ASP A 167 -9.86 -12.87 3.44
N VAL A 168 -9.96 -11.64 2.91
CA VAL A 168 -8.83 -10.87 2.35
C VAL A 168 -8.84 -9.46 2.91
N ILE A 169 -7.71 -9.02 3.47
CA ILE A 169 -7.56 -7.71 4.11
C ILE A 169 -6.42 -6.96 3.43
N CYS A 170 -6.66 -5.71 3.01
CA CYS A 170 -5.64 -4.87 2.42
C CYS A 170 -5.43 -3.61 3.26
N SER A 171 -4.18 -3.20 3.47
CA SER A 171 -3.88 -1.87 4.00
C SER A 171 -2.96 -1.07 3.07
N GLY A 172 -3.14 0.26 3.04
CA GLY A 172 -2.40 1.18 2.19
C GLY A 172 -1.28 1.89 2.94
N GLY A 173 -0.26 2.34 2.21
CA GLY A 173 0.88 3.04 2.81
C GLY A 173 1.97 2.11 3.38
N SER A 174 3.21 2.62 3.42
CA SER A 174 4.36 1.80 3.85
C SER A 174 4.34 1.49 5.35
N MET A 175 3.88 2.43 6.18
CA MET A 175 3.79 2.26 7.64
C MET A 175 2.42 1.71 8.08
N SER A 176 1.52 1.36 7.16
CA SER A 176 0.20 0.81 7.48
C SER A 176 0.26 -0.64 7.98
N TYR A 177 1.44 -1.24 8.04
CA TYR A 177 1.61 -2.55 8.68
C TYR A 177 1.25 -2.50 10.18
N ILE A 178 1.45 -1.34 10.85
CA ILE A 178 1.05 -1.15 12.25
C ILE A 178 -0.48 -1.08 12.36
N ASP A 179 -1.12 -0.30 11.47
CA ASP A 179 -2.59 -0.21 11.40
C ASP A 179 -3.20 -1.60 11.14
N LEU A 180 -2.60 -2.37 10.22
CA LEU A 180 -3.02 -3.74 9.92
C LEU A 180 -2.85 -4.66 11.12
N ALA A 181 -1.69 -4.62 11.79
CA ALA A 181 -1.42 -5.48 12.95
C ALA A 181 -2.37 -5.16 14.10
N LEU A 182 -2.57 -3.88 14.45
CA LEU A 182 -3.53 -3.47 15.47
C LEU A 182 -4.97 -3.86 15.13
N TYR A 183 -5.35 -3.73 13.86
CA TYR A 183 -6.65 -4.20 13.37
C TYR A 183 -6.83 -5.71 13.55
N LEU A 184 -5.81 -6.52 13.19
CA LEU A 184 -5.84 -7.97 13.37
C LEU A 184 -5.89 -8.36 14.86
N ILE A 185 -5.18 -7.63 15.72
CA ILE A 185 -5.24 -7.82 17.17
C ILE A 185 -6.66 -7.49 17.69
N ASP A 186 -7.23 -6.36 17.28
CA ASP A 186 -8.62 -5.97 17.65
C ASP A 186 -9.62 -7.06 17.25
N LYS A 187 -9.54 -7.53 16.01
CA LYS A 187 -10.49 -8.49 15.43
C LYS A 187 -10.37 -9.91 16.01
N TYR A 188 -9.15 -10.39 16.30
CA TYR A 188 -8.92 -11.82 16.63
C TYR A 188 -8.40 -12.07 18.05
N VAL A 189 -7.84 -11.05 18.72
CA VAL A 189 -7.35 -11.18 20.11
C VAL A 189 -8.26 -10.43 21.08
N GLY A 190 -8.64 -9.19 20.72
CA GLY A 190 -9.58 -8.38 21.48
C GLY A 190 -9.26 -6.90 21.46
N LYS A 191 -10.30 -6.10 21.49
CA LYS A 191 -10.24 -4.62 21.43
C LYS A 191 -9.39 -4.00 22.53
N ASP A 192 -9.49 -4.55 23.75
CA ASP A 192 -8.73 -4.05 24.91
C ASP A 192 -7.24 -4.26 24.71
N ILE A 193 -6.85 -5.43 24.18
CA ILE A 193 -5.44 -5.74 23.89
C ILE A 193 -4.90 -4.85 22.77
N ALA A 194 -5.68 -4.62 21.71
CA ALA A 194 -5.31 -3.70 20.64
C ALA A 194 -5.09 -2.27 21.18
N SER A 195 -5.98 -1.79 22.07
CA SER A 195 -5.85 -0.49 22.72
C SER A 195 -4.61 -0.38 23.60
N ASP A 196 -4.36 -1.39 24.43
CA ASP A 196 -3.18 -1.41 25.32
C ASP A 196 -1.89 -1.49 24.49
N CYS A 197 -1.89 -2.28 23.41
CA CYS A 197 -0.77 -2.39 22.47
C CYS A 197 -0.49 -1.04 21.77
N ALA A 198 -1.51 -0.32 21.29
CA ALA A 198 -1.35 1.00 20.69
C ALA A 198 -0.74 2.01 21.66
N LYS A 199 -1.17 2.01 22.93
CA LYS A 199 -0.60 2.86 23.98
C LYS A 199 0.85 2.50 24.30
N LEU A 200 1.17 1.20 24.42
CA LEU A 200 2.52 0.73 24.65
C LEU A 200 3.48 1.15 23.53
N LEU A 201 3.02 1.09 22.28
CA LEU A 201 3.79 1.47 21.11
C LEU A 201 3.76 2.98 20.81
N VAL A 202 3.03 3.78 21.62
CA VAL A 202 2.82 5.23 21.43
C VAL A 202 2.34 5.51 19.99
N PHE A 203 1.38 4.71 19.53
CA PHE A 203 0.82 4.78 18.19
C PHE A 203 -0.65 5.22 18.22
N ASP A 204 -0.99 6.21 17.39
CA ASP A 204 -2.37 6.66 17.22
C ASP A 204 -3.08 5.82 16.14
N PRO A 205 -4.06 4.97 16.51
CA PRO A 205 -4.75 4.08 15.57
C PRO A 205 -5.84 4.79 14.74
N VAL A 206 -6.01 6.11 14.88
CA VAL A 206 -7.14 6.85 14.26
C VAL A 206 -6.95 7.09 12.75
N ARG A 207 -5.83 6.67 12.16
CA ARG A 207 -5.54 6.86 10.73
C ARG A 207 -6.47 6.01 9.86
N GLN A 208 -7.57 6.61 9.37
CA GLN A 208 -8.53 5.89 8.52
C GLN A 208 -8.32 6.11 7.03
N LYS A 209 -7.61 7.18 6.65
CA LYS A 209 -7.47 7.62 5.27
C LYS A 209 -6.04 7.89 4.87
N GLN A 210 -5.75 7.68 3.58
CA GLN A 210 -4.46 8.04 2.98
C GLN A 210 -4.46 9.47 2.43
N SER A 211 -5.62 10.09 2.17
CA SER A 211 -5.72 11.43 1.58
C SER A 211 -4.90 12.52 2.29
N PRO A 212 -4.73 12.52 3.63
CA PRO A 212 -3.86 13.50 4.27
C PRO A 212 -2.37 13.40 3.85
N TYR A 213 -1.93 12.21 3.40
CA TYR A 213 -0.55 11.92 3.02
C TYR A 213 -0.31 11.96 1.51
N VAL A 214 -1.37 12.16 0.72
CA VAL A 214 -1.25 12.26 -0.73
C VAL A 214 -0.61 13.59 -1.08
N THR A 215 0.56 13.52 -1.71
CA THR A 215 1.21 14.69 -2.33
C THR A 215 0.98 14.65 -3.83
N PHE A 216 0.63 15.78 -4.40
CA PHE A 216 0.50 15.88 -5.84
C PHE A 216 1.88 15.73 -6.51
N GLN A 217 1.99 14.79 -7.44
CA GLN A 217 3.14 14.67 -8.32
C GLN A 217 2.69 14.95 -9.74
N ALA A 218 3.24 16.03 -10.32
CA ALA A 218 2.98 16.36 -11.70
C ALA A 218 3.42 15.22 -12.63
N GLN A 219 2.51 14.72 -13.43
CA GLN A 219 2.81 13.72 -14.46
C GLN A 219 3.53 14.44 -15.62
N LYS A 220 4.88 14.39 -15.62
CA LYS A 220 5.74 15.00 -16.66
C LYS A 220 6.47 13.96 -17.52
N SER A 221 6.16 12.69 -17.35
CA SER A 221 6.77 11.58 -18.12
C SER A 221 6.08 11.34 -19.47
N HIS A 222 5.86 12.44 -20.23
CA HIS A 222 5.29 12.40 -21.58
C HIS A 222 6.04 13.35 -22.50
N ASP A 223 5.99 13.14 -23.82
CA ASP A 223 6.75 13.87 -24.83
C ASP A 223 5.98 15.06 -25.43
N ASP A 224 4.79 15.39 -24.91
CA ASP A 224 3.96 16.49 -25.43
C ASP A 224 4.50 17.84 -24.96
N GLN A 225 5.38 18.44 -25.77
CA GLN A 225 6.09 19.70 -25.45
C GLN A 225 5.13 20.88 -25.15
N PRO A 226 4.04 21.14 -25.90
CA PRO A 226 3.05 22.16 -25.53
C PRO A 226 2.41 21.91 -24.18
N VAL A 227 2.14 20.66 -23.81
CA VAL A 227 1.55 20.32 -22.50
C VAL A 227 2.57 20.51 -21.39
N LEU A 228 3.83 20.08 -21.57
CA LEU A 228 4.91 20.33 -20.61
C LEU A 228 5.08 21.83 -20.31
N LYS A 229 5.12 22.65 -21.37
CA LYS A 229 5.19 24.11 -21.23
C LYS A 229 4.00 24.69 -20.46
N ALA A 230 2.80 24.18 -20.71
CA ALA A 230 1.60 24.61 -19.98
C ALA A 230 1.66 24.20 -18.50
N GLN A 231 2.15 22.99 -18.17
CA GLN A 231 2.33 22.54 -16.80
C GLN A 231 3.32 23.44 -16.04
N GLU A 232 4.48 23.73 -16.61
CA GLU A 232 5.49 24.63 -16.02
C GLU A 232 4.92 26.04 -15.78
N TRP A 233 4.14 26.53 -16.72
CA TRP A 233 3.51 27.84 -16.59
C TRP A 233 2.47 27.85 -15.47
N ILE A 234 1.60 26.84 -15.39
CA ILE A 234 0.63 26.68 -14.28
C ILE A 234 1.36 26.62 -12.94
N GLU A 235 2.42 25.83 -12.83
CA GLU A 235 3.19 25.66 -11.60
C GLU A 235 3.87 26.94 -11.12
N SER A 236 4.25 27.81 -12.03
CA SER A 236 4.87 29.10 -11.68
C SER A 236 3.86 30.23 -11.46
N HIS A 237 2.62 30.11 -11.94
CA HIS A 237 1.61 31.18 -11.89
C HIS A 237 0.31 30.77 -11.20
N PHE A 238 0.27 29.65 -10.48
CA PHE A 238 -0.94 29.08 -9.88
C PHE A 238 -1.72 30.02 -8.97
N SER A 239 -1.05 31.05 -8.37
CA SER A 239 -1.67 32.05 -7.50
C SER A 239 -2.49 33.10 -8.26
N ASN A 240 -2.26 33.25 -9.56
CA ASN A 240 -2.92 34.21 -10.41
C ASN A 240 -4.26 33.66 -10.95
N GLU A 241 -5.10 34.55 -11.45
CA GLU A 241 -6.20 34.12 -12.28
C GLU A 241 -5.68 33.52 -13.58
N ILE A 242 -6.08 32.32 -13.92
CA ILE A 242 -5.64 31.59 -15.11
C ILE A 242 -6.86 31.17 -15.91
N LEU A 243 -7.00 31.74 -17.09
CA LEU A 243 -7.98 31.33 -18.08
C LEU A 243 -7.37 30.21 -18.95
N ILE A 244 -8.04 29.07 -18.99
CA ILE A 244 -7.52 27.87 -19.69
C ILE A 244 -7.39 28.13 -21.21
N ASP A 245 -8.20 29.00 -21.76
CA ASP A 245 -8.15 29.33 -23.18
C ASP A 245 -6.95 30.22 -23.50
N GLU A 246 -6.58 31.18 -22.64
CA GLU A 246 -5.33 31.95 -22.74
C GLU A 246 -4.09 31.05 -22.60
N LEU A 247 -4.15 30.05 -21.72
CA LEU A 247 -3.08 29.07 -21.58
C LEU A 247 -2.91 28.23 -22.86
N ALA A 248 -4.00 27.91 -23.56
CA ALA A 248 -3.94 27.22 -24.85
C ALA A 248 -3.26 28.08 -25.93
N GLU A 249 -3.58 29.39 -26.00
CA GLU A 249 -2.94 30.33 -26.91
C GLU A 249 -1.44 30.48 -26.62
N LEU A 250 -1.05 30.57 -25.34
CA LEU A 250 0.35 30.66 -24.92
C LEU A 250 1.21 29.49 -25.44
N VAL A 251 0.61 28.30 -25.58
CA VAL A 251 1.32 27.11 -26.08
C VAL A 251 1.05 26.86 -27.56
N GLY A 252 0.39 27.80 -28.26
CA GLY A 252 0.14 27.74 -29.71
C GLY A 252 -0.92 26.73 -30.13
N LEU A 253 -1.89 26.44 -29.27
CA LEU A 253 -2.94 25.48 -29.52
C LEU A 253 -4.33 26.11 -29.40
N GLY A 254 -5.30 25.67 -30.22
CA GLY A 254 -6.69 26.00 -29.98
C GLY A 254 -7.24 25.28 -28.72
N ALA A 255 -8.13 25.93 -27.98
CA ALA A 255 -8.64 25.50 -26.67
C ALA A 255 -9.11 24.03 -26.63
N ARG A 256 -9.87 23.57 -27.66
CA ARG A 256 -10.34 22.17 -27.73
C ARG A 256 -9.20 21.19 -27.89
N THR A 257 -8.21 21.50 -28.73
CA THR A 257 -7.04 20.65 -28.98
C THR A 257 -6.17 20.59 -27.73
N PHE A 258 -5.93 21.71 -27.07
CA PHE A 258 -5.19 21.81 -25.82
C PHE A 258 -5.83 20.95 -24.74
N LYS A 259 -7.11 21.13 -24.42
CA LYS A 259 -7.85 20.36 -23.40
C LYS A 259 -7.77 18.86 -23.65
N ARG A 260 -7.88 18.42 -24.93
CA ARG A 260 -7.77 17.01 -25.30
C ARG A 260 -6.36 16.46 -25.10
N ARG A 261 -5.32 17.17 -25.62
CA ARG A 261 -3.92 16.75 -25.49
C ARG A 261 -3.46 16.74 -24.03
N PHE A 262 -3.82 17.77 -23.27
CA PHE A 262 -3.51 17.86 -21.85
C PHE A 262 -4.10 16.66 -21.10
N LYS A 263 -5.38 16.32 -21.33
CA LYS A 263 -6.01 15.15 -20.71
C LYS A 263 -5.38 13.83 -21.16
N GLN A 264 -4.93 13.71 -22.41
CA GLN A 264 -4.22 12.53 -22.89
C GLN A 264 -2.86 12.36 -22.21
N ALA A 265 -2.12 13.44 -22.05
CA ALA A 265 -0.77 13.43 -21.46
C ALA A 265 -0.77 13.27 -19.94
N THR A 266 -1.69 13.95 -19.25
CA THR A 266 -1.70 14.04 -17.77
C THR A 266 -2.81 13.23 -17.10
N GLN A 267 -3.72 12.62 -17.88
CA GLN A 267 -4.93 11.91 -17.44
C GLN A 267 -5.96 12.79 -16.71
N GLU A 268 -5.76 14.11 -16.66
CA GLU A 268 -6.67 15.07 -16.04
C GLU A 268 -6.88 16.33 -16.89
N THR A 269 -7.90 17.12 -16.56
CA THR A 269 -8.13 18.39 -17.27
C THR A 269 -7.17 19.47 -16.78
N PRO A 270 -6.85 20.50 -17.62
CA PRO A 270 -6.01 21.61 -17.19
C PRO A 270 -6.53 22.33 -15.93
N LEU A 271 -7.86 22.47 -15.81
CA LEU A 271 -8.47 23.09 -14.64
C LEU A 271 -8.28 22.23 -13.38
N ASN A 272 -8.48 20.92 -13.45
CA ASN A 272 -8.24 20.03 -12.32
C ASN A 272 -6.78 20.06 -11.89
N TYR A 273 -5.86 20.06 -12.85
CA TYR A 273 -4.43 20.18 -12.61
C TYR A 273 -4.10 21.47 -11.83
N LEU A 274 -4.60 22.63 -12.28
CA LEU A 274 -4.45 23.91 -11.60
C LEU A 274 -5.01 23.86 -10.17
N GLN A 275 -6.19 23.31 -9.97
CA GLN A 275 -6.80 23.21 -8.63
C GLN A 275 -5.97 22.31 -7.71
N ARG A 276 -5.42 21.21 -8.21
CA ARG A 276 -4.54 20.33 -7.41
C ARG A 276 -3.25 21.05 -7.00
N ILE A 277 -2.61 21.80 -7.90
CA ILE A 277 -1.45 22.63 -7.57
C ILE A 277 -1.79 23.64 -6.45
N ARG A 278 -2.94 24.33 -6.56
CA ARG A 278 -3.38 25.28 -5.54
C ARG A 278 -3.60 24.63 -4.17
N VAL A 279 -4.25 23.47 -4.16
CA VAL A 279 -4.49 22.70 -2.93
C VAL A 279 -3.17 22.28 -2.29
N GLU A 280 -2.21 21.77 -3.06
CA GLU A 280 -0.91 21.37 -2.52
C GLU A 280 -0.13 22.54 -1.92
N HIS A 281 -0.15 23.69 -2.60
CA HIS A 281 0.47 24.91 -2.05
C HIS A 281 -0.24 25.42 -0.78
N ALA A 282 -1.57 25.29 -0.69
CA ALA A 282 -2.31 25.60 0.51
C ALA A 282 -1.93 24.68 1.68
N LYS A 283 -1.86 23.34 1.43
CA LYS A 283 -1.39 22.36 2.43
C LYS A 283 0.00 22.72 2.94
N MET A 284 0.97 22.93 2.06
CA MET A 284 2.34 23.32 2.44
C MET A 284 2.41 24.61 3.27
N ARG A 285 1.54 25.59 3.01
CA ARG A 285 1.48 26.81 3.82
C ARG A 285 0.91 26.55 5.22
N LEU A 286 -0.17 25.76 5.31
CA LEU A 286 -0.77 25.39 6.60
C LEU A 286 0.20 24.58 7.47
N GLU A 287 0.94 23.64 6.89
CA GLU A 287 1.96 22.86 7.61
C GLU A 287 3.12 23.68 8.16
N LYS A 288 3.42 24.83 7.55
CA LYS A 288 4.49 25.74 8.00
C LYS A 288 4.03 26.77 9.04
N THR A 289 2.73 26.88 9.27
CA THR A 289 2.15 27.89 10.17
C THR A 289 1.71 27.31 11.52
N THR A 290 1.87 26.00 11.73
CA THR A 290 1.73 25.30 13.00
C THR A 290 3.10 25.12 13.65
#